data_77851aa006acaddf18fd4b62142c2185
#
_entry.id   77851aa006acaddf18fd4b62142c2185
#
_cell.length_a   1.000
_cell.length_b   1.000
_cell.length_c   1.000
_cell.angle_alpha   90.00
_cell.angle_beta   90.00
_cell.angle_gamma   90.00
#
_symmetry.space_group_name_H-M   'P 1'
#
loop_
_entity.id
_entity.type
_entity.pdbx_description
1 polymer ?
#
loop_
_entity_poly.entity_id
_entity_poly.type
_entity_poly.pdbx_seq_one_letter_code
_entity_poly.pdbx_strand_id
1 'polypeptide(L)'
;MPKTIIADTSCFIILTNINELDILHKVYGEIITTIDIATEYGDPLPKWVEIVAVKDKYKQQILELQIDKGESSAIALALETPDSIVILDDYKARKIAAQLGINLTGTIGVLIKAKIRGIIPSIKPFLKRIKERGFHLSVEIELQALKEANE
;
A
#
# COMPACT_ATOMS: atom_id res chain seq x y z
N MET A 1 -4.37 -16.51 11.45
CA MET A 1 -5.39 -15.97 10.52
C MET A 1 -4.74 -15.05 9.49
N PRO A 2 -4.91 -15.32 8.22
CA PRO A 2 -4.47 -14.38 7.21
C PRO A 2 -5.30 -13.10 7.29
N LYS A 3 -4.62 -11.97 7.24
CA LYS A 3 -5.28 -10.67 7.19
C LYS A 3 -5.62 -10.32 5.76
N THR A 4 -6.70 -9.57 5.57
CA THR A 4 -7.05 -9.02 4.27
C THR A 4 -6.15 -7.81 4.01
N ILE A 5 -5.53 -7.78 2.84
CA ILE A 5 -4.62 -6.70 2.46
C ILE A 5 -5.31 -5.81 1.42
N ILE A 6 -5.39 -4.52 1.71
CA ILE A 6 -5.99 -3.51 0.84
C ILE A 6 -4.86 -2.63 0.32
N ALA A 7 -4.65 -2.59 -0.98
CA ALA A 7 -3.58 -1.78 -1.57
C ALA A 7 -4.14 -0.53 -2.23
N ASP A 8 -3.50 0.62 -1.96
CA ASP A 8 -3.80 1.89 -2.59
C ASP A 8 -3.01 2.07 -3.90
N THR A 9 -3.41 3.06 -4.67
CA THR A 9 -2.84 3.34 -6.00
C THR A 9 -1.33 3.54 -5.98
N SER A 10 -0.81 4.27 -4.98
CA SER A 10 0.63 4.57 -4.89
C SER A 10 1.49 3.32 -4.87
N CYS A 11 1.07 2.30 -4.14
CA CYS A 11 1.82 1.05 -4.07
C CYS A 11 1.89 0.37 -5.44
N PHE A 12 0.76 0.30 -6.15
CA PHE A 12 0.74 -0.26 -7.50
C PHE A 12 1.66 0.51 -8.45
N ILE A 13 1.60 1.84 -8.41
CA ILE A 13 2.41 2.70 -9.27
C ILE A 13 3.90 2.54 -8.96
N ILE A 14 4.27 2.64 -7.69
CA ILE A 14 5.67 2.56 -7.26
C ILE A 14 6.29 1.23 -7.70
N LEU A 15 5.62 0.13 -7.41
CA LEU A 15 6.15 -1.19 -7.72
C LEU A 15 6.13 -1.49 -9.22
N THR A 16 5.12 -1.03 -9.94
CA THR A 16 5.07 -1.16 -11.41
C THR A 16 6.22 -0.39 -12.06
N ASN A 17 6.53 0.80 -11.56
CA ASN A 17 7.60 1.63 -12.12
C ASN A 17 8.99 1.00 -12.00
N ILE A 18 9.18 0.08 -11.08
CA ILE A 18 10.45 -0.66 -10.94
C ILE A 18 10.32 -2.12 -11.40
N ASN A 19 9.21 -2.47 -12.06
CA ASN A 19 8.93 -3.83 -12.57
C ASN A 19 8.92 -4.89 -11.47
N GLU A 20 8.43 -4.54 -10.28
CA GLU A 20 8.44 -5.43 -9.11
C GLU A 20 7.05 -5.60 -8.47
N LEU A 21 6.00 -5.44 -9.26
CA LEU A 21 4.63 -5.57 -8.75
C LEU A 21 4.38 -6.95 -8.11
N ASP A 22 5.02 -7.99 -8.63
CA ASP A 22 4.88 -9.36 -8.12
C ASP A 22 5.31 -9.52 -6.65
N ILE A 23 6.08 -8.59 -6.12
CA ILE A 23 6.46 -8.63 -4.70
C ILE A 23 5.22 -8.64 -3.80
N LEU A 24 4.18 -7.90 -4.16
CA LEU A 24 2.93 -7.91 -3.41
C LEU A 24 2.33 -9.31 -3.33
N HIS A 25 2.33 -10.02 -4.45
CA HIS A 25 1.82 -11.38 -4.52
C HIS A 25 2.69 -12.36 -3.71
N LYS A 26 4.00 -12.23 -3.83
CA LYS A 26 4.94 -13.08 -3.12
C LYS A 26 4.87 -12.90 -1.60
N VAL A 27 4.59 -11.68 -1.14
CA VAL A 27 4.51 -11.38 0.30
C VAL A 27 3.14 -11.76 0.87
N TYR A 28 2.05 -11.41 0.16
CA TYR A 28 0.69 -11.49 0.72
C TYR A 28 -0.23 -12.52 0.06
N GLY A 29 0.15 -13.05 -1.10
CA GLY A 29 -0.74 -13.88 -1.89
C GLY A 29 -1.79 -13.03 -2.60
N GLU A 30 -3.06 -13.28 -2.34
CA GLU A 30 -4.14 -12.48 -2.90
C GLU A 30 -4.37 -11.22 -2.07
N ILE A 31 -4.64 -10.11 -2.76
CA ILE A 31 -4.95 -8.83 -2.12
C ILE A 31 -6.21 -8.24 -2.75
N ILE A 32 -6.78 -7.23 -2.10
CA ILE A 32 -7.94 -6.52 -2.63
C ILE A 32 -7.63 -5.04 -2.82
N THR A 33 -8.40 -4.41 -3.67
CA THR A 33 -8.38 -2.97 -3.88
C THR A 33 -9.79 -2.50 -4.20
N THR A 34 -9.99 -1.18 -4.32
CA THR A 34 -11.30 -0.61 -4.60
C THR A 34 -11.48 -0.35 -6.09
N ILE A 35 -12.73 -0.17 -6.49
CA ILE A 35 -13.06 0.25 -7.86
C ILE A 35 -12.41 1.60 -8.18
N ASP A 36 -12.43 2.54 -7.22
CA ASP A 36 -11.84 3.88 -7.41
C ASP A 36 -10.34 3.81 -7.64
N ILE A 37 -9.64 2.96 -6.87
CA ILE A 37 -8.20 2.76 -7.03
C ILE A 37 -7.88 2.11 -8.37
N ALA A 38 -8.62 1.07 -8.74
CA ALA A 38 -8.43 0.40 -10.03
C ALA A 38 -8.62 1.36 -11.20
N THR A 39 -9.61 2.23 -11.11
CA THR A 39 -9.89 3.26 -12.12
C THR A 39 -8.75 4.28 -12.17
N GLU A 40 -8.28 4.75 -11.03
CA GLU A 40 -7.18 5.71 -10.93
C GLU A 40 -5.87 5.13 -11.49
N TYR A 41 -5.59 3.87 -11.18
CA TYR A 41 -4.41 3.18 -11.70
C TYR A 41 -4.45 3.07 -13.23
N GLY A 42 -5.62 2.76 -13.79
CA GLY A 42 -5.88 2.84 -15.22
C GLY A 42 -5.44 1.66 -16.07
N ASP A 43 -4.46 0.89 -15.58
CA ASP A 43 -3.98 -0.31 -16.28
C ASP A 43 -4.62 -1.57 -15.70
N PRO A 44 -4.68 -2.67 -16.46
CA PRO A 44 -5.19 -3.93 -15.93
C PRO A 44 -4.40 -4.39 -14.71
N LEU A 45 -5.10 -4.81 -13.68
CA LEU A 45 -4.48 -5.37 -12.48
C LEU A 45 -4.32 -6.90 -12.62
N PRO A 46 -3.29 -7.48 -11.98
CA PRO A 46 -3.10 -8.93 -12.00
C PRO A 46 -4.30 -9.69 -11.42
N LYS A 47 -4.43 -10.96 -11.78
CA LYS A 47 -5.55 -11.80 -11.31
C LYS A 47 -5.58 -12.02 -9.80
N TRP A 48 -4.45 -11.87 -9.13
CA TRP A 48 -4.38 -12.00 -7.68
C TRP A 48 -4.82 -10.73 -6.94
N VAL A 49 -5.27 -9.70 -7.66
CA VAL A 49 -5.88 -8.49 -7.08
C VAL A 49 -7.38 -8.55 -7.34
N GLU A 50 -8.18 -8.65 -6.28
CA GLU A 50 -9.64 -8.60 -6.37
C GLU A 50 -10.10 -7.15 -6.22
N ILE A 51 -10.98 -6.71 -7.12
CA ILE A 51 -11.54 -5.36 -7.09
C ILE A 51 -12.89 -5.42 -6.37
N VAL A 52 -13.01 -4.64 -5.28
CA VAL A 52 -14.17 -4.68 -4.38
C VAL A 52 -14.82 -3.31 -4.29
N ALA A 53 -16.14 -3.28 -4.24
CA ALA A 53 -16.90 -2.05 -4.06
C ALA A 53 -16.98 -1.70 -2.56
N VAL A 54 -16.81 -0.41 -2.24
CA VAL A 54 -17.08 0.11 -0.90
C VAL A 54 -18.59 0.12 -0.70
N LYS A 55 -19.06 -0.43 0.40
CA LYS A 55 -20.50 -0.49 0.72
C LYS A 55 -21.02 0.83 1.27
N ASP A 56 -20.31 1.39 2.24
CA ASP A 56 -20.73 2.66 2.88
C ASP A 56 -20.13 3.86 2.15
N LYS A 57 -20.87 4.34 1.15
CA LYS A 57 -20.45 5.49 0.34
C LYS A 57 -20.39 6.78 1.13
N TYR A 58 -21.17 6.93 2.18
CA TYR A 58 -21.14 8.15 3.00
C TYR A 58 -19.83 8.28 3.77
N LYS A 59 -19.31 7.18 4.31
CA LYS A 59 -18.00 7.22 4.97
C LYS A 59 -16.92 7.66 4.00
N GLN A 60 -16.95 7.13 2.77
CA GLN A 60 -16.01 7.54 1.74
C GLN A 60 -16.13 9.02 1.42
N GLN A 61 -17.36 9.53 1.24
CA GLN A 61 -17.60 10.93 0.92
C GLN A 61 -17.06 11.87 2.01
N ILE A 62 -17.24 11.50 3.28
CA ILE A 62 -16.72 12.29 4.40
C ILE A 62 -15.18 12.34 4.33
N LEU A 63 -14.53 11.24 4.05
CA LEU A 63 -13.08 11.18 3.92
C LEU A 63 -12.57 12.00 2.73
N GLU A 64 -13.34 12.05 1.64
CA GLU A 64 -12.99 12.84 0.45
C GLU A 64 -12.94 14.34 0.72
N LEU A 65 -13.47 14.81 1.84
CA LEU A 65 -13.31 16.21 2.25
C LEU A 65 -11.86 16.54 2.63
N GLN A 66 -11.03 15.55 2.94
CA GLN A 66 -9.68 15.76 3.45
C GLN A 66 -8.59 15.11 2.61
N ILE A 67 -8.88 14.00 1.96
CA ILE A 67 -7.91 13.22 1.17
C ILE A 67 -8.56 12.85 -0.17
N ASP A 68 -7.76 12.34 -1.11
CA ASP A 68 -8.26 12.05 -2.43
C ASP A 68 -9.22 10.85 -2.44
N LYS A 69 -9.85 10.63 -3.58
CA LYS A 69 -10.90 9.62 -3.74
C LYS A 69 -10.37 8.19 -3.56
N GLY A 70 -9.21 7.90 -4.12
CA GLY A 70 -8.60 6.58 -3.99
C GLY A 70 -8.27 6.24 -2.55
N GLU A 71 -7.58 7.15 -1.86
CA GLU A 71 -7.23 6.99 -0.46
C GLU A 71 -8.47 6.87 0.42
N SER A 72 -9.48 7.70 0.16
CA SER A 72 -10.74 7.65 0.88
C SER A 72 -11.43 6.31 0.72
N SER A 73 -11.43 5.76 -0.49
CA SER A 73 -12.04 4.47 -0.76
C SER A 73 -11.31 3.33 -0.04
N ALA A 74 -9.97 3.39 0.01
CA ALA A 74 -9.17 2.39 0.72
C ALA A 74 -9.46 2.38 2.21
N ILE A 75 -9.52 3.56 2.83
CA ILE A 75 -9.83 3.70 4.26
C ILE A 75 -11.27 3.25 4.54
N ALA A 76 -12.23 3.67 3.72
CA ALA A 76 -13.61 3.25 3.86
C ALA A 76 -13.77 1.74 3.78
N LEU A 77 -13.06 1.10 2.82
CA LEU A 77 -13.06 -0.35 2.70
C LEU A 77 -12.46 -1.03 3.93
N ALA A 78 -11.39 -0.47 4.47
CA ALA A 78 -10.76 -1.00 5.69
C ALA A 78 -11.70 -0.95 6.89
N LEU A 79 -12.48 0.13 7.01
CA LEU A 79 -13.44 0.27 8.10
C LEU A 79 -14.55 -0.79 8.07
N GLU A 80 -14.86 -1.31 6.90
CA GLU A 80 -15.90 -2.35 6.75
C GLU A 80 -15.32 -3.75 6.51
N THR A 81 -13.98 -3.89 6.58
CA THR A 81 -13.30 -5.18 6.38
C THR A 81 -12.56 -5.58 7.65
N PRO A 82 -13.13 -6.51 8.44
CA PRO A 82 -12.46 -6.96 9.67
C PRO A 82 -11.09 -7.56 9.39
N ASP A 83 -10.16 -7.36 10.31
CA ASP A 83 -8.82 -7.95 10.26
C ASP A 83 -8.08 -7.62 8.96
N SER A 84 -8.07 -6.34 8.59
CA SER A 84 -7.41 -5.87 7.38
C SER A 84 -6.19 -5.00 7.69
N ILE A 85 -5.30 -4.91 6.70
CA ILE A 85 -4.16 -3.99 6.69
C ILE A 85 -4.24 -3.21 5.39
N VAL A 86 -4.08 -1.88 5.46
CA VAL A 86 -4.07 -1.01 4.28
C VAL A 86 -2.64 -0.62 3.96
N ILE A 87 -2.29 -0.70 2.68
CA ILE A 87 -1.00 -0.19 2.19
C ILE A 87 -1.24 1.23 1.71
N LEU A 88 -0.78 2.21 2.48
CA LEU A 88 -0.92 3.64 2.21
C LEU A 88 0.43 4.32 2.35
N ASP A 89 0.78 5.19 1.40
CA ASP A 89 2.06 5.92 1.43
C ASP A 89 1.89 7.40 1.77
N ASP A 90 0.75 8.00 1.45
CA ASP A 90 0.52 9.42 1.72
C ASP A 90 0.45 9.71 3.21
N TYR A 91 1.22 10.70 3.65
CA TYR A 91 1.32 11.06 5.08
C TYR A 91 -0.03 11.42 5.70
N LYS A 92 -0.82 12.26 5.03
CA LYS A 92 -2.11 12.72 5.54
C LYS A 92 -3.11 11.57 5.64
N ALA A 93 -3.17 10.73 4.61
CA ALA A 93 -4.04 9.55 4.61
C ALA A 93 -3.64 8.57 5.72
N ARG A 94 -2.33 8.34 5.91
CA ARG A 94 -1.82 7.49 6.98
C ARG A 94 -2.20 8.00 8.36
N LYS A 95 -2.12 9.31 8.56
CA LYS A 95 -2.49 9.94 9.82
C LYS A 95 -3.97 9.74 10.13
N ILE A 96 -4.83 9.93 9.16
CA ILE A 96 -6.27 9.73 9.30
C ILE A 96 -6.58 8.26 9.60
N ALA A 97 -5.98 7.34 8.85
CA ALA A 97 -6.17 5.91 9.07
C ALA A 97 -5.75 5.49 10.48
N ALA A 98 -4.62 5.99 10.96
CA ALA A 98 -4.14 5.71 12.32
C ALA A 98 -5.12 6.23 13.38
N GLN A 99 -5.65 7.43 13.20
CA GLN A 99 -6.65 8.01 14.11
C GLN A 99 -7.94 7.17 14.15
N LEU A 100 -8.27 6.50 13.05
CA LEU A 100 -9.44 5.63 12.97
C LEU A 100 -9.16 4.20 13.48
N GLY A 101 -7.96 3.94 13.96
CA GLY A 101 -7.59 2.62 14.48
C GLY A 101 -7.35 1.57 13.40
N ILE A 102 -7.11 1.99 12.16
CA ILE A 102 -6.86 1.08 11.05
C ILE A 102 -5.39 0.63 11.06
N ASN A 103 -5.16 -0.66 10.89
CA ASN A 103 -3.81 -1.18 10.71
C ASN A 103 -3.31 -0.80 9.33
N LEU A 104 -2.12 -0.23 9.25
CA LEU A 104 -1.57 0.23 7.99
C LEU A 104 -0.08 -0.06 7.85
N THR A 105 0.37 -0.12 6.62
CA THR A 105 1.78 -0.18 6.25
C THR A 105 1.96 0.70 5.00
N GLY A 106 3.19 0.84 4.53
CA GLY A 106 3.49 1.54 3.27
C GLY A 106 4.22 0.62 2.31
N THR A 107 4.52 1.12 1.13
CA THR A 107 5.28 0.35 0.13
C THR A 107 6.64 -0.06 0.68
N ILE A 108 7.31 0.83 1.43
CA ILE A 108 8.60 0.49 2.07
C ILE A 108 8.41 -0.65 3.09
N GLY A 109 7.32 -0.63 3.85
CA GLY A 109 6.99 -1.71 4.78
C GLY A 109 6.81 -3.06 4.09
N VAL A 110 6.24 -3.06 2.90
CA VAL A 110 6.12 -4.29 2.08
C VAL A 110 7.50 -4.83 1.71
N LEU A 111 8.42 -3.95 1.31
CA LEU A 111 9.79 -4.36 0.96
C LEU A 111 10.53 -4.91 2.18
N ILE A 112 10.38 -4.27 3.34
CA ILE A 112 10.99 -4.75 4.58
C ILE A 112 10.48 -6.17 4.90
N LYS A 113 9.19 -6.39 4.80
CA LYS A 113 8.58 -7.70 5.03
C LYS A 113 9.11 -8.74 4.04
N ALA A 114 9.27 -8.36 2.76
CA ALA A 114 9.83 -9.23 1.75
C ALA A 114 11.26 -9.66 2.10
N LYS A 115 12.08 -8.72 2.60
CA LYS A 115 13.45 -9.02 3.03
C LYS A 115 13.45 -9.99 4.23
N ILE A 116 12.66 -9.69 5.24
CA ILE A 116 12.61 -10.50 6.46
C ILE A 116 12.15 -11.92 6.16
N ARG A 117 11.22 -12.09 5.24
CA ARG A 117 10.73 -13.42 4.82
C ARG A 117 11.66 -14.12 3.82
N GLY A 118 12.76 -13.50 3.42
CA GLY A 118 13.69 -14.10 2.47
C GLY A 118 13.23 -14.08 1.02
N ILE A 119 12.20 -13.30 0.70
CA ILE A 119 11.68 -13.17 -0.67
C ILE A 119 12.64 -12.37 -1.53
N ILE A 120 13.27 -11.35 -0.94
CA ILE A 120 14.32 -10.57 -1.58
C ILE A 120 15.57 -10.58 -0.69
N PRO A 121 16.78 -10.51 -1.28
CA PRO A 121 18.02 -10.57 -0.49
C PRO A 121 18.36 -9.27 0.23
N SER A 122 17.90 -8.13 -0.29
CA SER A 122 18.22 -6.80 0.26
C SER A 122 17.21 -5.79 -0.23
N ILE A 123 16.86 -4.80 0.61
CA ILE A 123 15.98 -3.70 0.19
C ILE A 123 16.76 -2.56 -0.49
N LYS A 124 18.08 -2.50 -0.33
CA LYS A 124 18.90 -1.39 -0.86
C LYS A 124 18.70 -1.14 -2.36
N PRO A 125 18.79 -2.16 -3.23
CA PRO A 125 18.59 -1.92 -4.66
C PRO A 125 17.18 -1.42 -4.99
N PHE A 126 16.18 -1.88 -4.25
CA PHE A 126 14.80 -1.44 -4.45
C PHE A 126 14.61 0.02 -4.06
N LEU A 127 15.17 0.43 -2.93
CA LEU A 127 15.10 1.83 -2.48
C LEU A 127 15.76 2.76 -3.50
N LYS A 128 16.92 2.34 -4.04
CA LYS A 128 17.62 3.11 -5.06
C LYS A 128 16.76 3.27 -6.32
N ARG A 129 16.16 2.20 -6.81
CA ARG A 129 15.32 2.23 -8.01
C ARG A 129 14.07 3.07 -7.81
N ILE A 130 13.45 2.99 -6.63
CA ILE A 130 12.28 3.80 -6.29
C ILE A 130 12.62 5.29 -6.32
N LYS A 131 13.77 5.67 -5.73
CA LYS A 131 14.23 7.07 -5.75
C LYS A 131 14.54 7.54 -7.17
N GLU A 132 15.14 6.70 -8.00
CA GLU A 132 15.43 7.02 -9.40
C GLU A 132 14.17 7.28 -10.22
N ARG A 133 13.04 6.71 -9.79
CA ARG A 133 11.74 6.91 -10.44
C ARG A 133 10.95 8.07 -9.84
N GLY A 134 11.58 8.89 -8.99
CA GLY A 134 10.98 10.12 -8.47
C GLY A 134 10.24 10.00 -7.14
N PHE A 135 10.22 8.83 -6.53
CA PHE A 135 9.63 8.69 -5.20
C PHE A 135 10.56 9.32 -4.16
N HIS A 136 10.03 10.30 -3.43
CA HIS A 136 10.83 10.98 -2.40
C HIS A 136 10.97 10.11 -1.16
N LEU A 137 12.22 9.93 -0.72
CA LEU A 137 12.56 9.15 0.46
C LEU A 137 13.58 9.92 1.28
N SER A 138 13.19 10.36 2.48
CA SER A 138 14.11 11.09 3.35
C SER A 138 15.21 10.16 3.86
N VAL A 139 16.36 10.78 4.22
CA VAL A 139 17.48 10.01 4.76
C VAL A 139 17.08 9.26 6.03
N GLU A 140 16.31 9.90 6.90
CA GLU A 140 15.87 9.28 8.16
C GLU A 140 14.98 8.06 7.90
N ILE A 141 14.04 8.16 6.97
CA ILE A 141 13.15 7.04 6.62
C ILE A 141 13.95 5.91 5.99
N GLU A 142 14.89 6.24 5.10
CA GLU A 142 15.76 5.24 4.46
C GLU A 142 16.60 4.48 5.48
N LEU A 143 17.24 5.20 6.41
CA LEU A 143 18.05 4.59 7.47
C LEU A 143 17.18 3.72 8.39
N GLN A 144 16.00 4.17 8.74
CA GLN A 144 15.08 3.41 9.57
C GLN A 144 14.64 2.12 8.84
N ALA A 145 14.35 2.22 7.56
CA ALA A 145 13.96 1.07 6.75
C ALA A 145 15.08 0.02 6.68
N LEU A 146 16.32 0.46 6.48
CA LEU A 146 17.48 -0.43 6.46
C LEU A 146 17.65 -1.13 7.81
N LYS A 147 17.50 -0.40 8.90
CA LYS A 147 17.58 -0.96 10.24
C LYS A 147 16.50 -2.02 10.48
N GLU A 148 15.26 -1.73 10.12
CA GLU A 148 14.15 -2.67 10.27
C GLU A 148 14.32 -3.91 9.40
N ALA A 149 14.99 -3.78 8.26
CA ALA A 149 15.30 -4.89 7.37
C ALA A 149 16.58 -5.63 7.76
N ASN A 150 17.23 -5.25 8.85
CA ASN A 150 18.51 -5.81 9.32
C ASN A 150 19.63 -5.57 8.29
N GLU A 151 19.70 -4.37 7.76
CA GLU A 151 20.73 -3.95 6.79
C GLU A 151 21.51 -2.68 7.21
#